data_714977ce334fe9a7639a44c3462dfcb1
#
_entry.id   714977ce334fe9a7639a44c3462dfcb1
#
_cell.length_a   1.000
_cell.length_b   1.000
_cell.length_c   1.000
_cell.angle_alpha   90.00
_cell.angle_beta   90.00
_cell.angle_gamma   90.00
#
_symmetry.space_group_name_H-M   'P 1'
#
loop_
_entity.id
_entity.type
_entity.pdbx_description
1 polymer ?
#
loop_
_entity_poly.entity_id
_entity_poly.type
_entity_poly.pdbx_seq_one_letter_code
_entity_poly.pdbx_strand_id
1 'polypeptide(L)' 'MNKANFYIYVNGKEFIVEENTKLIKLIKDLNLEKKSFAIAVNSEVVKKENYNRFIILPDSKIEIISAVGGG' A
#
# COMPACT_ATOMS: atom_id res chain seq x y z
N MET A 1 10.00 0.49 -22.87
CA MET A 1 9.22 -0.71 -22.60
C MET A 1 8.10 -0.42 -21.67
N ASN A 2 6.95 -0.93 -21.98
CA ASN A 2 5.77 -0.73 -21.15
C ASN A 2 5.80 -1.69 -19.97
N LYS A 3 5.48 -1.17 -18.79
CA LYS A 3 5.33 -2.01 -17.63
C LYS A 3 3.92 -2.59 -17.59
N ALA A 4 3.80 -3.80 -17.10
CA ALA A 4 2.49 -4.40 -16.89
C ALA A 4 1.77 -3.70 -15.75
N ASN A 5 0.46 -3.66 -15.84
CA ASN A 5 -0.39 -3.14 -14.77
C ASN A 5 -1.19 -4.29 -14.19
N PHE A 6 -1.54 -4.19 -12.94
CA PHE A 6 -2.38 -5.21 -12.32
C PHE A 6 -3.25 -4.58 -11.24
N TYR A 7 -4.25 -5.33 -10.81
CA TYR A 7 -5.16 -4.89 -9.76
C TYR A 7 -4.65 -5.28 -8.39
N ILE A 8 -4.89 -4.40 -7.43
CA ILE A 8 -4.74 -4.69 -6.02
C ILE A 8 -6.00 -4.18 -5.32
N TYR A 9 -6.13 -4.50 -4.06
CA TYR A 9 -7.30 -4.11 -3.28
C TYR A 9 -6.83 -3.36 -2.06
N VAL A 10 -7.27 -2.10 -1.93
CA VAL A 10 -6.91 -1.26 -0.78
C VAL A 10 -8.17 -1.01 0.02
N ASN A 11 -8.22 -1.57 1.21
CA ASN A 11 -9.42 -1.53 2.06
C ASN A 11 -10.67 -1.97 1.29
N GLY A 12 -10.52 -3.00 0.45
CA GLY A 12 -11.61 -3.56 -0.32
C GLY A 12 -11.91 -2.89 -1.64
N LYS A 13 -11.22 -1.80 -1.98
CA LYS A 13 -11.42 -1.11 -3.24
C LYS A 13 -10.33 -1.47 -4.23
N GLU A 14 -10.72 -1.63 -5.49
CA GLU A 14 -9.76 -1.95 -6.55
C GLU A 14 -8.91 -0.74 -6.90
N PHE A 15 -7.62 -0.99 -7.06
CA PHE A 15 -6.68 0.01 -7.57
C PHE A 15 -5.81 -0.66 -8.62
N ILE A 16 -5.34 0.11 -9.58
CA ILE A 16 -4.41 -0.38 -10.59
C ILE A 16 -3.04 0.19 -10.27
N VAL A 17 -2.04 -0.70 -10.26
CA VAL A 17 -0.65 -0.28 -10.05
C VAL A 17 0.22 -0.94 -11.11
N GLU A 18 1.37 -0.34 -11.37
CA GLU A 18 2.35 -0.90 -12.29
C GLU A 18 3.20 -1.94 -11.57
N GLU A 19 3.75 -2.87 -12.35
CA GLU A 19 4.71 -3.82 -11.79
C GLU A 19 5.89 -3.09 -11.19
N ASN A 20 6.48 -3.69 -10.17
CA ASN A 20 7.61 -3.12 -9.43
C ASN A 20 7.28 -1.85 -8.64
N THR A 21 6.00 -1.59 -8.43
CA THR A 21 5.59 -0.47 -7.57
C THR A 21 5.87 -0.83 -6.11
N LYS A 22 6.54 0.06 -5.43
CA LYS A 22 6.84 -0.12 -4.01
C LYS A 22 5.73 0.46 -3.16
N LEU A 23 5.56 -0.12 -1.98
CA LEU A 23 4.50 0.30 -1.07
C LEU A 23 4.58 1.79 -0.74
N ILE A 24 5.79 2.33 -0.63
CA ILE A 24 5.96 3.76 -0.33
C ILE A 24 5.32 4.65 -1.40
N LYS A 25 5.32 4.22 -2.66
CA LYS A 25 4.69 4.99 -3.72
C LYS A 25 3.18 5.03 -3.53
N LEU A 26 2.58 3.91 -3.17
CA LEU A 26 1.15 3.86 -2.90
C LEU A 26 0.78 4.79 -1.75
N ILE A 27 1.60 4.79 -0.70
CA ILE A 27 1.40 5.66 0.46
C ILE A 27 1.40 7.13 0.04
N LYS A 28 2.33 7.51 -0.83
CA LYS A 28 2.40 8.88 -1.34
C LYS A 28 1.19 9.21 -2.21
N ASP A 29 0.81 8.30 -3.08
CA ASP A 29 -0.32 8.51 -3.97
C ASP A 29 -1.63 8.67 -3.19
N LEU A 30 -1.74 8.06 -2.03
CA LEU A 30 -2.92 8.16 -1.18
C LEU A 30 -2.82 9.30 -0.16
N ASN A 31 -1.75 10.08 -0.23
CA ASN A 31 -1.54 11.23 0.66
C ASN A 31 -1.51 10.86 2.13
N LEU A 32 -0.87 9.73 2.44
CA LEU A 32 -0.82 9.23 3.81
C LEU A 32 0.48 9.55 4.54
N GLU A 33 1.41 10.21 3.87
CA GLU A 33 2.76 10.39 4.41
C GLU A 33 2.81 11.06 5.78
N LYS A 34 1.89 11.98 6.01
CA LYS A 34 1.87 12.75 7.26
C LYS A 34 0.86 12.23 8.27
N LYS A 35 0.30 11.07 8.03
CA LYS A 35 -0.73 10.50 8.88
C LYS A 35 -0.19 9.29 9.63
N SER A 36 -0.76 9.05 10.80
CA SER A 36 -0.45 7.85 11.55
C SER A 36 -1.30 6.71 11.05
N PHE A 37 -0.66 5.62 10.66
CA PHE A 37 -1.39 4.47 10.13
C PHE A 37 -0.53 3.22 10.28
N ALA A 38 -1.18 2.09 10.12
CA ALA A 38 -0.52 0.79 10.00
C ALA A 38 -0.95 0.18 8.69
N ILE A 39 -0.08 -0.60 8.07
CA ILE A 39 -0.40 -1.28 6.82
C ILE A 39 -0.18 -2.77 6.98
N ALA A 40 -1.17 -3.54 6.52
CA ALA A 40 -1.03 -4.98 6.39
C ALA A 40 -1.20 -5.34 4.93
N VAL A 41 -0.38 -6.27 4.44
CA VAL A 41 -0.48 -6.79 3.08
C VAL A 41 -0.75 -8.28 3.21
N ASN A 42 -1.88 -8.73 2.67
CA ASN A 42 -2.31 -10.12 2.77
C ASN A 42 -2.29 -10.60 4.22
N SER A 43 -2.81 -9.76 5.10
CA SER A 43 -2.94 -10.03 6.53
C SER A 43 -1.65 -9.99 7.33
N GLU A 44 -0.56 -9.57 6.73
CA GLU A 44 0.70 -9.43 7.45
C GLU A 44 1.10 -7.97 7.57
N VAL A 45 1.38 -7.53 8.77
CA VAL A 45 1.79 -6.14 9.00
C VAL A 45 3.15 -5.89 8.38
N VAL A 46 3.26 -4.79 7.64
CA VAL A 46 4.52 -4.36 7.06
C VAL A 46 5.06 -3.22 7.90
N LYS A 47 6.29 -3.36 8.36
CA LYS A 47 6.92 -2.33 9.18
C LYS A 47 7.27 -1.11 8.34
N LYS A 48 7.16 0.05 8.95
CA LYS A 48 7.43 1.32 8.27
C LYS A 48 8.80 1.33 7.59
N GLU A 49 9.79 0.75 8.24
CA GLU A 49 11.15 0.72 7.69
C GLU A 49 11.26 -0.07 6.39
N ASN A 50 10.26 -0.87 6.07
CA ASN A 50 10.25 -1.68 4.86
C ASN A 50 9.39 -1.09 3.73
N TYR A 51 8.72 0.03 3.96
CA TYR A 51 7.81 0.59 2.96
C TYR A 51 8.50 0.92 1.65
N ASN A 52 9.74 1.36 1.69
CA ASN A 52 10.43 1.77 0.47
C ASN A 52 11.15 0.63 -0.24
N ARG A 53 11.02 -0.59 0.26
CA ARG A 53 11.58 -1.76 -0.41
C ARG A 53 10.55 -2.86 -0.65
N PHE A 54 9.36 -2.73 -0.09
CA PHE A 54 8.32 -3.72 -0.26
C PHE A 54 7.66 -3.54 -1.63
N ILE A 55 7.77 -4.55 -2.48
CA ILE A 55 7.19 -4.52 -3.82
C ILE A 55 5.81 -5.13 -3.77
N ILE A 56 4.82 -4.41 -4.31
CA ILE A 56 3.43 -4.86 -4.32
C ILE A 56 3.26 -5.88 -5.43
N LEU A 57 2.63 -7.00 -5.10
CA LEU A 57 2.37 -8.08 -6.06
C LEU A 57 0.91 -8.06 -6.53
N PRO A 58 0.63 -8.69 -7.69
CA PRO A 58 -0.75 -8.74 -8.19
C PRO A 58 -1.71 -9.34 -7.18
N ASP A 59 -2.93 -8.83 -7.18
CA ASP A 59 -4.01 -9.30 -6.33
C ASP A 59 -3.74 -9.16 -4.83
N SER A 60 -2.80 -8.32 -4.45
CA SER A 60 -2.52 -8.06 -3.04
C SER A 60 -3.71 -7.39 -2.36
N LYS A 61 -3.99 -7.82 -1.14
CA LYS A 61 -5.01 -7.19 -0.31
C LYS A 61 -4.29 -6.33 0.72
N ILE A 62 -4.41 -5.03 0.55
CA ILE A 62 -3.73 -4.07 1.40
C ILE A 62 -4.75 -3.44 2.32
N GLU A 63 -4.47 -3.49 3.61
CA GLU A 63 -5.32 -2.88 4.61
C GLU A 63 -4.57 -1.74 5.27
N ILE A 64 -5.18 -0.57 5.26
CA ILE A 64 -4.60 0.61 5.88
C ILE A 64 -5.48 0.98 7.06
N ILE A 65 -4.89 0.96 8.24
CA ILE A 65 -5.61 1.24 9.48
C ILE A 65 -5.10 2.55 10.02
N SER A 66 -5.95 3.58 9.97
CA SER A 66 -5.57 4.90 10.47
C SER A 66 -5.72 4.94 11.98
N ALA A 67 -4.85 5.71 12.62
CA ALA A 67 -5.02 6.00 14.03
C ALA A 67 -6.25 6.87 14.19
N VAL A 68 -7.24 6.38 14.90
CA VAL A 68 -8.52 7.05 15.05
C VAL A 68 -8.61 7.69 16.42
N GLY A 69 -9.14 8.93 16.45
CA GLY A 69 -9.32 9.62 17.72
C GLY A 69 -8.03 10.06 18.36
N GLY A 70 -6.93 9.67 17.79
CA GLY A 70 -5.63 10.07 18.28
C GLY A 70 -5.35 11.52 18.00
N GLY A 71 -6.24 12.07 17.40
CA GLY A 71 -6.24 13.52 17.19
C GLY A 71 -5.16 13.93 16.30
#